data_ce655de690b86f3c31c47bf4d1da5a0e
#
_entry.id   ce655de690b86f3c31c47bf4d1da5a0e
#
_cell.length_a   1.000
_cell.length_b   1.000
_cell.length_c   1.000
_cell.angle_alpha   90.00
_cell.angle_beta   90.00
_cell.angle_gamma   90.00
#
_symmetry.space_group_name_H-M   'P 1'
#
loop_
_entity.id
_entity.type
_entity.pdbx_description
1 polymer ?
#
loop_
_entity_poly.entity_id
_entity_poly.type
_entity_poly.pdbx_seq_one_letter_code
_entity_poly.pdbx_strand_id
1 'polypeptide(L)'
;PSHNANIEDFQTVSAEKWYTWTITNIAQSWYEDNRNTGVMFKMPDWVEAGSEHWEEFYSSDYSPAYSPVLTISYINNCGLESIWDYTAQSAGTAGTGQINNYTGNLVWSTNSFGFAGNRMPVSVTHIYNANDKDSNASFTGYGWRTNFNQRIYPFTQDTSYYIWEDGDGTRHY
;
A
#
# COMPACT_ATOMS: atom_id res chain seq x y z
N PRO A 1 29.54 6.05 12.12
CA PRO A 1 28.14 5.97 11.72
C PRO A 1 27.68 4.52 11.91
N SER A 2 26.63 4.33 12.68
CA SER A 2 26.03 3.02 12.88
C SER A 2 25.13 2.73 11.68
N HIS A 3 25.37 1.61 11.04
CA HIS A 3 24.48 1.05 10.03
C HIS A 3 23.85 -0.24 10.56
N ASN A 4 22.70 -0.62 10.04
CA ASN A 4 22.14 -1.92 10.32
C ASN A 4 23.03 -2.97 9.64
N ALA A 5 23.52 -3.94 10.41
CA ALA A 5 24.39 -5.00 9.90
C ALA A 5 23.64 -6.10 9.11
N ASN A 6 22.30 -6.06 9.09
CA ASN A 6 21.52 -7.03 8.34
C ASN A 6 21.60 -6.73 6.84
N ILE A 7 21.94 -7.76 6.07
CA ILE A 7 21.92 -7.69 4.61
C ILE A 7 20.48 -7.86 4.18
N GLU A 8 19.96 -6.88 3.43
CA GLU A 8 18.61 -6.93 2.89
C GLU A 8 18.52 -7.73 1.60
N ASP A 9 19.45 -7.48 0.69
CA ASP A 9 19.56 -8.20 -0.58
C ASP A 9 21.01 -8.21 -1.06
N PHE A 10 21.35 -9.19 -1.89
CA PHE A 10 22.68 -9.40 -2.43
C PHE A 10 22.64 -9.60 -3.94
N GLN A 11 23.50 -8.87 -4.67
CA GLN A 11 23.65 -9.00 -6.11
C GLN A 11 25.13 -9.16 -6.48
N THR A 12 25.43 -10.04 -7.43
CA THR A 12 26.76 -10.12 -8.03
C THR A 12 26.83 -9.14 -9.20
N VAL A 13 27.63 -8.09 -9.04
CA VAL A 13 27.90 -7.12 -10.08
C VAL A 13 29.04 -7.64 -10.96
N SER A 14 28.79 -7.82 -12.26
CA SER A 14 29.77 -8.44 -13.17
C SER A 14 29.83 -7.82 -14.57
N ALA A 15 28.91 -6.91 -14.88
CA ALA A 15 28.84 -6.27 -16.19
C ALA A 15 28.05 -4.96 -16.09
N GLU A 16 28.22 -4.07 -17.06
CA GLU A 16 27.42 -2.85 -17.20
C GLU A 16 25.99 -3.21 -17.61
N LYS A 17 25.05 -3.13 -16.67
CA LYS A 17 23.62 -3.38 -16.85
C LYS A 17 22.82 -2.81 -15.68
N TRP A 18 21.50 -2.85 -15.78
CA TRP A 18 20.62 -2.57 -14.65
C TRP A 18 20.67 -3.70 -13.62
N TYR A 19 20.78 -3.33 -12.37
CA TYR A 19 20.68 -4.22 -11.21
C TYR A 19 19.48 -3.79 -10.37
N THR A 20 18.80 -4.77 -9.79
CA THR A 20 17.64 -4.53 -8.92
C THR A 20 17.87 -5.17 -7.57
N TRP A 21 17.67 -4.42 -6.51
CA TRP A 21 17.71 -4.89 -5.14
C TRP A 21 16.33 -4.78 -4.52
N THR A 22 15.95 -5.81 -3.77
CA THR A 22 14.72 -5.83 -2.98
C THR A 22 15.01 -5.25 -1.62
N ILE A 23 14.41 -4.10 -1.29
CA ILE A 23 14.64 -3.37 -0.04
C ILE A 23 13.35 -3.23 0.78
N THR A 24 12.50 -4.26 0.78
CA THR A 24 11.16 -4.22 1.39
C THR A 24 11.21 -3.91 2.88
N ASN A 25 12.08 -4.58 3.67
CA ASN A 25 12.15 -4.34 5.10
C ASN A 25 12.73 -2.95 5.43
N ILE A 26 13.69 -2.47 4.63
CA ILE A 26 14.21 -1.11 4.76
C ILE A 26 13.09 -0.09 4.48
N ALA A 27 12.36 -0.26 3.38
CA ALA A 27 11.26 0.64 3.03
C ALA A 27 10.14 0.61 4.08
N GLN A 28 9.84 -0.56 4.64
CA GLN A 28 8.88 -0.70 5.72
C GLN A 28 9.34 0.02 6.99
N SER A 29 10.61 -0.11 7.38
CA SER A 29 11.14 0.62 8.53
C SER A 29 11.10 2.14 8.34
N TRP A 30 11.33 2.64 7.12
CA TRP A 30 11.16 4.07 6.85
C TRP A 30 9.73 4.54 7.04
N TYR A 31 8.76 3.71 6.66
CA TYR A 31 7.35 4.00 6.82
C TYR A 31 6.94 3.98 8.31
N GLU A 32 7.35 2.96 9.06
CA GLU A 32 7.04 2.80 10.49
C GLU A 32 7.68 3.90 11.35
N ASP A 33 8.93 4.24 11.06
CA ASP A 33 9.68 5.27 11.80
C ASP A 33 9.40 6.71 11.27
N ASN A 34 8.61 6.85 10.20
CA ASN A 34 8.41 8.10 9.46
C ASN A 34 9.73 8.80 9.13
N ARG A 35 10.76 8.04 8.77
CA ARG A 35 12.10 8.53 8.54
C ARG A 35 12.84 7.72 7.48
N ASN A 36 13.19 8.35 6.39
CA ASN A 36 14.10 7.78 5.40
C ASN A 36 15.56 7.88 5.90
N THR A 37 16.17 6.73 6.15
CA THR A 37 17.56 6.62 6.61
C THR A 37 18.56 6.31 5.49
N GLY A 38 18.08 6.16 4.25
CA GLY A 38 18.89 5.83 3.09
C GLY A 38 19.20 4.33 2.98
N VAL A 39 19.86 3.98 1.89
CA VAL A 39 20.37 2.64 1.60
C VAL A 39 21.88 2.71 1.50
N MET A 40 22.58 1.75 2.08
CA MET A 40 24.01 1.61 1.96
C MET A 40 24.34 0.39 1.10
N PHE A 41 25.14 0.59 0.06
CA PHE A 41 25.77 -0.48 -0.69
C PHE A 41 27.13 -0.79 -0.09
N LYS A 42 27.41 -2.05 0.15
CA LYS A 42 28.65 -2.51 0.76
C LYS A 42 29.11 -3.79 0.08
N MET A 43 30.39 -3.89 -0.21
CA MET A 43 30.99 -5.15 -0.62
C MET A 43 31.13 -6.11 0.57
N PRO A 44 31.18 -7.44 0.34
CA PRO A 44 31.49 -8.38 1.41
C PRO A 44 32.84 -8.07 2.07
N ASP A 45 32.94 -8.24 3.38
CA ASP A 45 34.14 -7.89 4.15
C ASP A 45 35.42 -8.55 3.64
N TRP A 46 35.31 -9.77 3.09
CA TRP A 46 36.45 -10.48 2.49
C TRP A 46 36.94 -9.84 1.18
N VAL A 47 36.09 -9.13 0.47
CA VAL A 47 36.45 -8.35 -0.72
C VAL A 47 37.09 -7.03 -0.30
N GLU A 48 36.50 -6.35 0.68
CA GLU A 48 37.03 -5.07 1.20
C GLU A 48 38.41 -5.23 1.89
N ALA A 49 38.70 -6.40 2.46
CA ALA A 49 39.98 -6.70 3.09
C ALA A 49 41.08 -7.14 2.08
N GLY A 50 40.72 -7.32 0.83
CA GLY A 50 41.63 -7.78 -0.23
C GLY A 50 42.30 -6.65 -1.00
N SER A 51 42.64 -6.92 -2.26
CA SER A 51 43.16 -5.92 -3.20
C SER A 51 42.06 -4.92 -3.58
N GLU A 52 42.43 -3.76 -4.05
CA GLU A 52 41.51 -2.69 -4.44
C GLU A 52 40.42 -3.23 -5.42
N HIS A 53 39.21 -3.24 -4.96
CA HIS A 53 38.01 -3.51 -5.75
C HIS A 53 37.09 -2.30 -5.65
N TRP A 54 36.51 -1.91 -6.77
CA TRP A 54 35.57 -0.80 -6.81
C TRP A 54 34.48 -1.08 -7.87
N GLU A 55 33.28 -0.61 -7.61
CA GLU A 55 32.15 -0.63 -8.52
C GLU A 55 31.55 0.77 -8.59
N GLU A 56 31.19 1.19 -9.78
CA GLU A 56 30.61 2.50 -10.03
C GLU A 56 29.14 2.35 -10.41
N PHE A 57 28.31 3.19 -9.82
CA PHE A 57 26.89 3.30 -10.18
C PHE A 57 26.57 4.73 -10.60
N TYR A 58 25.75 4.88 -11.61
CA TYR A 58 25.27 6.18 -12.02
C TYR A 58 24.44 6.82 -10.91
N SER A 59 24.70 8.09 -10.61
CA SER A 59 23.91 8.88 -9.70
C SER A 59 22.69 9.48 -10.40
N SER A 60 21.76 10.03 -9.62
CA SER A 60 20.61 10.79 -10.15
C SER A 60 21.00 12.00 -11.01
N ASP A 61 22.19 12.52 -10.79
CA ASP A 61 22.68 13.74 -11.45
C ASP A 61 23.36 13.46 -12.80
N TYR A 62 23.67 12.20 -13.09
CA TYR A 62 24.34 11.83 -14.33
C TYR A 62 23.44 12.01 -15.56
N SER A 63 22.30 11.39 -15.55
CA SER A 63 21.29 11.50 -16.62
C SER A 63 19.96 10.88 -16.17
N PRO A 64 18.81 11.47 -16.52
CA PRO A 64 17.50 10.89 -16.20
C PRO A 64 17.31 9.46 -16.71
N ALA A 65 17.98 9.08 -17.81
CA ALA A 65 17.89 7.73 -18.39
C ALA A 65 18.59 6.64 -17.54
N TYR A 66 19.51 7.03 -16.68
CA TYR A 66 20.32 6.13 -15.85
C TYR A 66 20.15 6.37 -14.35
N SER A 67 19.25 7.28 -13.97
CA SER A 67 18.97 7.58 -12.57
C SER A 67 18.46 6.33 -11.83
N PRO A 68 18.92 6.10 -10.59
CA PRO A 68 18.34 5.07 -9.75
C PRO A 68 16.84 5.26 -9.59
N VAL A 69 16.08 4.16 -9.68
CA VAL A 69 14.63 4.16 -9.57
C VAL A 69 14.22 3.35 -8.36
N LEU A 70 13.44 3.95 -7.47
CA LEU A 70 12.77 3.24 -6.38
C LEU A 70 11.33 2.93 -6.82
N THR A 71 11.00 1.65 -6.88
CA THR A 71 9.62 1.20 -7.13
C THR A 71 9.03 0.67 -5.84
N ILE A 72 7.93 1.26 -5.40
CA ILE A 72 7.20 0.84 -4.21
C ILE A 72 5.83 0.33 -4.65
N SER A 73 5.57 -0.95 -4.37
CA SER A 73 4.23 -1.53 -4.49
C SER A 73 3.62 -1.60 -3.11
N TYR A 74 2.47 -0.99 -2.93
CA TYR A 74 1.76 -1.02 -1.66
C TYR A 74 0.29 -1.34 -1.89
N ILE A 75 -0.33 -1.92 -0.88
CA ILE A 75 -1.77 -2.15 -0.88
C ILE A 75 -2.41 -0.92 -0.26
N ASN A 76 -3.25 -0.27 -1.04
CA ASN A 76 -4.02 0.86 -0.54
C ASN A 76 -5.17 0.31 0.33
N ASN A 77 -5.11 0.56 1.64
CA ASN A 77 -6.14 0.14 2.56
C ASN A 77 -7.34 1.09 2.41
N CYS A 78 -8.37 0.59 1.75
CA CYS A 78 -9.68 1.20 1.69
C CYS A 78 -10.60 0.51 2.70
N GLY A 79 -11.67 1.16 3.10
CA GLY A 79 -12.66 0.59 4.00
C GLY A 79 -12.34 0.73 5.48
N LEU A 80 -12.99 -0.08 6.29
CA LEU A 80 -12.98 -0.03 7.76
C LEU A 80 -12.38 -1.31 8.35
N GLU A 81 -11.08 -1.45 8.26
CA GLU A 81 -10.38 -2.62 8.81
C GLU A 81 -10.41 -2.60 10.35
N SER A 82 -10.74 -3.73 10.95
CA SER A 82 -10.91 -3.85 12.40
C SER A 82 -9.61 -3.73 13.22
N ILE A 83 -8.45 -3.77 12.56
CA ILE A 83 -7.14 -3.61 13.19
C ILE A 83 -6.76 -2.15 13.46
N TRP A 84 -7.46 -1.19 12.84
CA TRP A 84 -7.17 0.22 12.95
C TRP A 84 -8.17 0.95 13.85
N ASP A 85 -7.69 1.99 14.52
CA ASP A 85 -8.55 2.93 15.24
C ASP A 85 -9.09 4.01 14.32
N TYR A 86 -10.35 4.36 14.53
CA TYR A 86 -11.05 5.38 13.74
C TYR A 86 -11.66 6.45 14.64
N THR A 87 -11.56 7.69 14.21
CA THR A 87 -12.35 8.78 14.76
C THR A 87 -13.63 8.92 13.95
N ALA A 88 -14.77 8.67 14.59
CA ALA A 88 -16.07 8.70 13.95
C ALA A 88 -16.83 9.98 14.28
N GLN A 89 -17.49 10.57 13.27
CA GLN A 89 -18.36 11.70 13.40
C GLN A 89 -19.68 11.46 12.65
N SER A 90 -20.78 11.49 13.36
CA SER A 90 -22.11 11.37 12.75
C SER A 90 -22.61 12.75 12.31
N ALA A 91 -23.17 12.78 11.10
CA ALA A 91 -23.94 13.92 10.57
C ALA A 91 -25.45 13.60 10.51
N GLY A 92 -25.93 12.75 11.40
CA GLY A 92 -27.32 12.32 11.46
C GLY A 92 -27.76 11.56 10.21
N THR A 93 -28.85 11.94 9.59
CA THR A 93 -29.38 11.30 8.39
C THR A 93 -28.49 11.46 7.15
N ALA A 94 -27.57 12.42 7.15
CA ALA A 94 -26.64 12.63 6.05
C ALA A 94 -25.54 11.55 6.02
N GLY A 95 -25.30 10.86 7.13
CA GLY A 95 -24.32 9.77 7.17
C GLY A 95 -23.34 9.87 8.33
N THR A 96 -22.31 9.05 8.28
CA THR A 96 -21.22 8.98 9.25
C THR A 96 -19.88 8.98 8.54
N GLY A 97 -19.00 9.87 8.94
CA GLY A 97 -17.59 9.88 8.53
C GLY A 97 -16.75 9.16 9.57
N GLN A 98 -15.80 8.34 9.11
CA GLN A 98 -14.82 7.64 9.91
C GLN A 98 -13.44 7.89 9.33
N ILE A 99 -12.56 8.49 10.13
CA ILE A 99 -11.19 8.81 9.72
C ILE A 99 -10.27 7.80 10.39
N ASN A 100 -9.51 7.09 9.59
CA ASN A 100 -8.44 6.24 10.09
C ASN A 100 -7.38 7.11 10.77
N ASN A 101 -7.15 6.88 12.05
CA ASN A 101 -6.24 7.71 12.86
C ASN A 101 -4.77 7.56 12.46
N TYR A 102 -4.43 6.51 11.71
CA TYR A 102 -3.08 6.22 11.26
C TYR A 102 -2.82 6.68 9.83
N THR A 103 -3.70 6.32 8.90
CA THR A 103 -3.51 6.61 7.46
C THR A 103 -4.19 7.90 7.00
N GLY A 104 -5.10 8.45 7.80
CA GLY A 104 -5.92 9.61 7.42
C GLY A 104 -7.01 9.29 6.38
N ASN A 105 -7.24 8.02 6.04
CA ASN A 105 -8.30 7.64 5.12
C ASN A 105 -9.67 8.02 5.69
N LEU A 106 -10.43 8.79 4.93
CA LEU A 106 -11.83 9.08 5.25
C LEU A 106 -12.72 8.04 4.56
N VAL A 107 -13.52 7.36 5.36
CA VAL A 107 -14.64 6.55 4.90
C VAL A 107 -15.93 7.26 5.31
N TRP A 108 -16.74 7.63 4.32
CA TRP A 108 -18.05 8.22 4.57
C TRP A 108 -19.12 7.21 4.18
N SER A 109 -20.06 6.94 5.06
CA SER A 109 -21.18 6.03 4.79
C SER A 109 -22.52 6.71 5.00
N THR A 110 -23.45 6.49 4.09
CA THR A 110 -24.84 6.95 4.21
C THR A 110 -25.81 5.85 3.76
N ASN A 111 -26.82 5.61 4.56
CA ASN A 111 -27.89 4.69 4.19
C ASN A 111 -28.92 5.43 3.34
N SER A 112 -29.01 5.08 2.08
CA SER A 112 -29.90 5.73 1.13
C SER A 112 -31.28 5.07 1.06
N PHE A 113 -31.34 3.78 1.34
CA PHE A 113 -32.58 3.02 1.25
C PHE A 113 -32.50 1.81 2.19
N GLY A 114 -33.61 1.55 2.88
CA GLY A 114 -33.76 0.35 3.71
C GLY A 114 -35.19 -0.19 3.63
N PHE A 115 -35.30 -1.49 3.46
CA PHE A 115 -36.57 -2.21 3.43
C PHE A 115 -36.50 -3.43 4.35
N ALA A 116 -37.41 -3.49 5.33
CA ALA A 116 -37.37 -4.54 6.34
C ALA A 116 -37.64 -5.94 5.80
N GLY A 117 -38.40 -6.03 4.70
CA GLY A 117 -38.76 -7.34 4.11
C GLY A 117 -39.45 -8.30 5.08
N ASN A 118 -40.12 -9.30 4.56
CA ASN A 118 -40.78 -10.28 5.42
C ASN A 118 -39.84 -11.41 5.91
N ARG A 119 -38.75 -11.67 5.18
CA ARG A 119 -37.76 -12.74 5.51
C ARG A 119 -36.33 -12.24 5.51
N MET A 120 -36.01 -11.25 4.70
CA MET A 120 -34.68 -10.72 4.57
C MET A 120 -34.72 -9.18 4.42
N PRO A 121 -34.15 -8.44 5.36
CA PRO A 121 -34.00 -7.00 5.18
C PRO A 121 -33.03 -6.70 4.05
N VAL A 122 -33.29 -5.64 3.32
CA VAL A 122 -32.39 -5.12 2.29
C VAL A 122 -32.11 -3.67 2.59
N SER A 123 -30.84 -3.28 2.53
CA SER A 123 -30.43 -1.89 2.63
C SER A 123 -29.42 -1.55 1.56
N VAL A 124 -29.47 -0.33 1.06
CA VAL A 124 -28.49 0.23 0.15
C VAL A 124 -27.74 1.32 0.90
N THR A 125 -26.46 1.05 1.16
CA THR A 125 -25.55 2.00 1.77
C THR A 125 -24.57 2.48 0.72
N HIS A 126 -24.43 3.79 0.54
CA HIS A 126 -23.38 4.38 -0.25
C HIS A 126 -22.19 4.66 0.64
N ILE A 127 -21.00 4.32 0.15
CA ILE A 127 -19.75 4.39 0.89
C ILE A 127 -18.73 5.10 0.01
N TYR A 128 -18.12 6.13 0.55
CA TYR A 128 -17.01 6.85 -0.08
C TYR A 128 -15.72 6.52 0.63
N ASN A 129 -14.67 6.26 -0.14
CA ASN A 129 -13.30 6.09 0.36
C ASN A 129 -12.38 7.14 -0.25
N ALA A 130 -11.73 7.95 0.58
CA ALA A 130 -10.79 8.95 0.12
C ALA A 130 -9.55 8.33 -0.55
N ASN A 131 -9.11 7.16 -0.09
CA ASN A 131 -7.98 6.44 -0.68
C ASN A 131 -8.31 5.76 -2.02
N ASP A 132 -9.61 5.63 -2.35
CA ASP A 132 -10.08 5.06 -3.62
C ASP A 132 -10.65 6.13 -4.58
N LYS A 133 -10.39 7.40 -4.27
CA LYS A 133 -10.94 8.58 -4.98
C LYS A 133 -10.71 8.59 -6.49
N ASP A 134 -9.67 7.91 -6.96
CA ASP A 134 -9.32 7.84 -8.37
C ASP A 134 -9.91 6.58 -9.07
N SER A 135 -10.53 5.70 -8.29
CA SER A 135 -11.20 4.50 -8.80
C SER A 135 -12.65 4.80 -9.16
N ASN A 136 -13.03 4.39 -10.36
CA ASN A 136 -14.42 4.38 -10.82
C ASN A 136 -14.89 2.93 -11.03
N ALA A 137 -14.58 2.06 -10.08
CA ALA A 137 -14.95 0.65 -10.12
C ALA A 137 -16.47 0.42 -9.96
N SER A 138 -17.18 1.44 -9.53
CA SER A 138 -18.63 1.43 -9.34
C SER A 138 -19.30 2.47 -10.23
N PHE A 139 -20.52 2.20 -10.68
CA PHE A 139 -21.35 3.16 -11.39
C PHE A 139 -21.78 4.38 -10.54
N THR A 140 -21.45 4.38 -9.25
CA THR A 140 -21.81 5.44 -8.30
C THR A 140 -20.86 6.63 -8.31
N GLY A 141 -19.74 6.55 -9.03
CA GLY A 141 -18.76 7.63 -9.18
C GLY A 141 -17.41 7.33 -8.52
N TYR A 142 -16.47 8.25 -8.72
CA TYR A 142 -15.11 8.12 -8.22
C TYR A 142 -15.06 8.06 -6.69
N GLY A 143 -14.40 7.04 -6.16
CA GLY A 143 -14.28 6.79 -4.72
C GLY A 143 -15.57 6.30 -4.04
N TRP A 144 -16.68 6.28 -4.77
CA TRP A 144 -17.98 5.83 -4.27
C TRP A 144 -18.24 4.38 -4.63
N ARG A 145 -18.87 3.67 -3.72
CA ARG A 145 -19.37 2.30 -3.88
C ARG A 145 -20.64 2.07 -3.09
N THR A 146 -21.25 0.92 -3.24
CA THR A 146 -22.36 0.47 -2.42
C THR A 146 -21.95 -0.77 -1.64
N ASN A 147 -22.67 -1.11 -0.57
CA ASN A 147 -22.48 -2.34 0.17
C ASN A 147 -22.67 -3.62 -0.69
N PHE A 148 -23.16 -3.52 -1.92
CA PHE A 148 -23.24 -4.62 -2.88
C PHE A 148 -22.02 -4.74 -3.80
N ASN A 149 -21.09 -3.81 -3.80
CA ASN A 149 -19.89 -3.84 -4.61
C ASN A 149 -18.82 -4.78 -4.03
N GLN A 150 -19.22 -6.01 -3.76
CA GLN A 150 -18.32 -7.06 -3.27
C GLN A 150 -17.71 -7.83 -4.45
N ARG A 151 -16.45 -8.23 -4.31
CA ARG A 151 -15.77 -9.03 -5.34
C ARG A 151 -14.71 -9.94 -4.73
N ILE A 152 -14.43 -11.05 -5.43
CA ILE A 152 -13.33 -11.95 -5.13
C ILE A 152 -12.44 -12.01 -6.36
N TYR A 153 -11.14 -11.84 -6.17
CA TYR A 153 -10.17 -11.90 -7.25
C TYR A 153 -8.84 -12.50 -6.76
N PRO A 154 -8.03 -13.13 -7.65
CA PRO A 154 -6.76 -13.70 -7.26
C PRO A 154 -5.78 -12.60 -6.86
N PHE A 155 -4.98 -12.87 -5.84
CA PHE A 155 -3.88 -11.99 -5.47
C PHE A 155 -2.77 -12.06 -6.52
N THR A 156 -2.35 -10.92 -7.06
CA THR A 156 -1.45 -10.87 -8.22
C THR A 156 -0.01 -11.26 -7.92
N GLN A 157 0.45 -11.07 -6.69
CA GLN A 157 1.80 -11.42 -6.25
C GLN A 157 1.90 -12.91 -5.86
N ASP A 158 0.80 -13.51 -5.43
CA ASP A 158 0.73 -14.93 -5.09
C ASP A 158 -0.68 -15.46 -5.41
N THR A 159 -0.77 -16.24 -6.48
CA THR A 159 -2.04 -16.79 -6.97
C THR A 159 -2.56 -17.96 -6.16
N SER A 160 -1.88 -18.36 -5.07
CA SER A 160 -2.33 -19.44 -4.18
C SER A 160 -3.52 -19.04 -3.31
N TYR A 161 -3.83 -17.73 -3.20
CA TYR A 161 -5.01 -17.23 -2.49
C TYR A 161 -5.72 -16.11 -3.22
N TYR A 162 -6.92 -15.84 -2.75
CA TYR A 162 -7.84 -14.85 -3.29
C TYR A 162 -8.04 -13.73 -2.28
N ILE A 163 -8.24 -12.53 -2.79
CA ILE A 163 -8.68 -11.39 -2.00
C ILE A 163 -10.20 -11.30 -2.11
N TRP A 164 -10.86 -11.25 -0.97
CA TRP A 164 -12.24 -10.81 -0.88
C TRP A 164 -12.26 -9.33 -0.51
N GLU A 165 -12.79 -8.51 -1.39
CA GLU A 165 -13.04 -7.10 -1.16
C GLU A 165 -14.53 -6.93 -0.86
N ASP A 166 -14.86 -6.45 0.32
CA ASP A 166 -16.24 -6.26 0.73
C ASP A 166 -16.83 -4.91 0.26
N GLY A 167 -18.09 -4.63 0.67
CA GLY A 167 -18.83 -3.49 0.16
C GLY A 167 -18.26 -2.12 0.53
N ASP A 168 -17.49 -2.00 1.60
CA ASP A 168 -16.83 -0.76 2.00
C ASP A 168 -15.41 -0.62 1.42
N GLY A 169 -14.91 -1.64 0.74
CA GLY A 169 -13.60 -1.69 0.13
C GLY A 169 -12.52 -2.32 1.00
N THR A 170 -12.88 -2.81 2.20
CA THR A 170 -11.96 -3.59 3.03
C THR A 170 -11.53 -4.86 2.31
N ARG A 171 -10.25 -5.17 2.35
CA ARG A 171 -9.68 -6.36 1.70
C ARG A 171 -9.32 -7.41 2.74
N HIS A 172 -9.80 -8.62 2.50
CA HIS A 172 -9.53 -9.81 3.31
C HIS A 172 -8.69 -10.79 2.47
N TYR A 173 -7.59 -11.27 3.07
CA TYR A 173 -6.57 -12.13 2.44
C TYR A 173 -6.67 -13.57 2.92
#